data_c413da41842b2cb65cbcf81eafdcf981
#
_entry.id   c413da41842b2cb65cbcf81eafdcf981
#
_cell.length_a   1.000
_cell.length_b   1.000
_cell.length_c   1.000
_cell.angle_alpha   90.00
_cell.angle_beta   90.00
_cell.angle_gamma   90.00
#
_symmetry.space_group_name_H-M   'P 1'
#
loop_
_entity.id
_entity.type
_entity.pdbx_description
1 polymer ?
#
loop_
_entity_poly.entity_id
_entity_poly.type
_entity_poly.pdbx_seq_one_letter_code
_entity_poly.pdbx_strand_id
1 'polypeptide(L)'
;MEQRRRASAEPPRLVRLATREDLAARARQQERERDAARLALLKIREYGLGMKLTRVECALDGSRMLFYFTADGRVDFRDLVRELASEFHTRIEMRQIGVRDEAKMLGGYGTCGRPLCCTTFLSAFEPVSIKMAKQQDLSLNPSKLSGLCGRLKCCLRYELPNAKGAVHGGCGNEGACDNPSGCGAGHCGSCH
;
A
#
# COMPACT_ATOMS: atom_id res chain seq x y z
N MET A 1 -8.70 -2.28 13.89
CA MET A 1 -9.57 -1.10 13.69
C MET A 1 -9.13 -0.42 12.41
N GLU A 2 -9.89 -0.66 11.37
CA GLU A 2 -9.64 -0.20 10.01
C GLU A 2 -10.11 1.26 9.93
N GLN A 3 -9.16 2.19 9.89
CA GLN A 3 -9.49 3.57 9.55
C GLN A 3 -9.93 3.58 8.09
N ARG A 4 -11.23 3.50 7.87
CA ARG A 4 -11.85 3.92 6.61
C ARG A 4 -11.33 5.33 6.32
N ARG A 5 -10.40 5.45 5.40
CA ARG A 5 -10.14 6.74 4.74
C ARG A 5 -11.46 7.14 4.11
N ARG A 6 -12.15 8.10 4.74
CA ARG A 6 -13.20 8.85 4.07
C ARG A 6 -12.53 9.41 2.82
N ALA A 7 -12.93 8.92 1.67
CA ALA A 7 -12.64 9.58 0.42
C ALA A 7 -13.22 10.99 0.56
N SER A 8 -12.36 11.99 0.73
CA SER A 8 -12.77 13.37 0.59
C SER A 8 -13.24 13.52 -0.84
N ALA A 9 -14.50 13.86 -1.01
CA ALA A 9 -15.18 13.85 -2.30
C ALA A 9 -14.66 14.89 -3.31
N GLU A 10 -13.72 15.73 -2.92
CA GLU A 10 -13.18 16.77 -3.80
C GLU A 10 -11.69 16.54 -4.09
N PRO A 11 -11.30 16.54 -5.38
CA PRO A 11 -9.89 16.49 -5.74
C PRO A 11 -9.17 17.75 -5.25
N PRO A 12 -7.86 17.65 -4.92
CA PRO A 12 -7.09 18.82 -4.50
C PRO A 12 -7.10 19.88 -5.59
N ARG A 13 -7.40 21.13 -5.21
CA ARG A 13 -7.43 22.26 -6.15
C ARG A 13 -6.02 22.66 -6.54
N LEU A 14 -5.79 22.81 -7.84
CA LEU A 14 -4.56 23.44 -8.35
C LEU A 14 -4.61 24.93 -8.02
N VAL A 15 -3.58 25.42 -7.36
CA VAL A 15 -3.49 26.85 -6.97
C VAL A 15 -2.75 27.64 -8.04
N ARG A 16 -1.54 27.19 -8.43
CA ARG A 16 -0.69 27.84 -9.43
C ARG A 16 0.41 26.89 -9.93
N LEU A 17 1.10 27.27 -10.96
CA LEU A 17 2.34 26.62 -11.39
C LEU A 17 3.46 26.92 -10.38
N ALA A 18 4.36 25.94 -10.17
CA ALA A 18 5.51 26.08 -9.31
C ALA A 18 6.52 27.08 -9.90
N THR A 19 7.02 28.00 -9.08
CA THR A 19 8.09 28.92 -9.44
C THR A 19 9.46 28.26 -9.28
N ARG A 20 10.53 28.92 -9.76
CA ARG A 20 11.92 28.45 -9.53
C ARG A 20 12.26 28.38 -8.04
N GLU A 21 11.71 29.28 -7.24
CA GLU A 21 11.89 29.30 -5.79
C GLU A 21 11.23 28.11 -5.11
N ASP A 22 10.03 27.72 -5.55
CA ASP A 22 9.34 26.53 -5.05
C ASP A 22 10.13 25.25 -5.36
N LEU A 23 10.71 25.17 -6.56
CA LEU A 23 11.55 24.03 -6.94
C LEU A 23 12.84 23.98 -6.12
N ALA A 24 13.48 25.11 -5.87
CA ALA A 24 14.64 25.20 -5.01
C ALA A 24 14.31 24.85 -3.54
N ALA A 25 13.16 25.30 -3.04
CA ALA A 25 12.66 24.92 -1.73
C ALA A 25 12.42 23.42 -1.62
N ARG A 26 11.81 22.81 -2.63
CA ARG A 26 11.59 21.37 -2.70
C ARG A 26 12.89 20.58 -2.73
N ALA A 27 13.90 21.05 -3.47
CA ALA A 27 15.20 20.41 -3.50
C ALA A 27 15.87 20.40 -2.10
N ARG A 28 15.86 21.53 -1.40
CA ARG A 28 16.35 21.63 -0.02
C ARG A 28 15.60 20.70 0.95
N GLN A 29 14.27 20.59 0.80
CA GLN A 29 13.50 19.64 1.59
C GLN A 29 13.92 18.20 1.34
N GLN A 30 14.12 17.81 0.08
CA GLN A 30 14.56 16.46 -0.26
C GLN A 30 15.93 16.12 0.33
N GLU A 31 16.84 17.09 0.41
CA GLU A 31 18.13 16.89 1.11
C GLU A 31 17.89 16.66 2.60
N ARG A 32 17.10 17.50 3.26
CA ARG A 32 16.73 17.31 4.67
C ARG A 32 16.05 15.97 4.94
N GLU A 33 15.15 15.52 4.06
CA GLU A 33 14.49 14.20 4.12
C GLU A 33 15.51 13.06 4.05
N ARG A 34 16.53 13.18 3.17
CA ARG A 34 17.60 12.19 3.04
C ARG A 34 18.50 12.15 4.27
N ASP A 35 18.89 13.29 4.80
CA ASP A 35 19.74 13.39 5.99
C ASP A 35 18.98 12.84 7.21
N ALA A 36 17.71 13.20 7.36
CA ALA A 36 16.85 12.66 8.40
C ALA A 36 16.68 11.13 8.30
N ALA A 37 16.54 10.61 7.08
CA ALA A 37 16.47 9.16 6.88
C ALA A 37 17.77 8.46 7.24
N ARG A 38 18.93 9.02 6.87
CA ARG A 38 20.26 8.48 7.23
C ARG A 38 20.47 8.44 8.75
N LEU A 39 20.22 9.55 9.41
CA LEU A 39 20.35 9.65 10.86
C LEU A 39 19.40 8.69 11.58
N ALA A 40 18.13 8.66 11.18
CA ALA A 40 17.17 7.76 11.77
C ALA A 40 17.55 6.28 11.60
N LEU A 41 18.07 5.88 10.43
CA LEU A 41 18.57 4.51 10.20
C LEU A 41 19.77 4.16 11.10
N LEU A 42 20.68 5.08 11.32
CA LEU A 42 21.80 4.88 12.24
C LEU A 42 21.29 4.69 13.68
N LYS A 43 20.38 5.55 14.13
CA LYS A 43 19.83 5.48 15.49
C LYS A 43 18.93 4.24 15.71
N ILE A 44 18.16 3.84 14.72
CA ILE A 44 17.37 2.59 14.77
C ILE A 44 18.29 1.39 15.00
N ARG A 45 19.44 1.35 14.33
CA ARG A 45 20.45 0.29 14.52
C ARG A 45 21.13 0.38 15.88
N GLU A 46 21.49 1.57 16.32
CA GLU A 46 22.13 1.82 17.61
C GLU A 46 21.25 1.39 18.79
N TYR A 47 19.95 1.72 18.74
CA TYR A 47 18.97 1.28 19.73
C TYR A 47 18.46 -0.15 19.54
N GLY A 48 18.85 -0.84 18.48
CA GLY A 48 18.41 -2.21 18.21
C GLY A 48 16.89 -2.34 18.02
N LEU A 49 16.23 -1.29 17.49
CA LEU A 49 14.78 -1.28 17.33
C LEU A 49 14.34 -2.25 16.21
N GLY A 50 13.40 -3.13 16.51
CA GLY A 50 12.81 -4.09 15.56
C GLY A 50 11.85 -3.41 14.57
N MET A 51 12.31 -2.36 13.87
CA MET A 51 11.52 -1.61 12.91
C MET A 51 12.32 -1.31 11.64
N LYS A 52 11.61 -1.19 10.51
CA LYS A 52 12.19 -0.83 9.23
C LYS A 52 11.66 0.53 8.80
N LEU A 53 12.54 1.51 8.63
CA LEU A 53 12.19 2.81 8.09
C LEU A 53 11.94 2.68 6.58
N THR A 54 10.78 3.16 6.11
CA THR A 54 10.38 3.11 4.70
C THR A 54 10.60 4.44 4.01
N ARG A 55 10.14 5.53 4.63
CA ARG A 55 10.19 6.87 4.04
C ARG A 55 10.14 7.95 5.10
N VAL A 56 10.77 9.08 4.79
CA VAL A 56 10.66 10.32 5.56
C VAL A 56 10.07 11.39 4.66
N GLU A 57 9.13 12.16 5.17
CA GLU A 57 8.53 13.30 4.50
C GLU A 57 8.60 14.53 5.38
N CYS A 58 9.06 15.64 4.83
CA CYS A 58 9.05 16.93 5.50
C CYS A 58 7.85 17.75 4.99
N ALA A 59 7.15 18.43 5.90
CA ALA A 59 6.10 19.36 5.51
C ALA A 59 6.71 20.55 4.74
N LEU A 60 5.95 21.15 3.79
CA LEU A 60 6.43 22.26 2.96
C LEU A 60 6.84 23.48 3.78
N ASP A 61 6.18 23.71 4.88
CA ASP A 61 6.48 24.77 5.86
C ASP A 61 7.64 24.44 6.79
N GLY A 62 8.19 23.21 6.73
CA GLY A 62 9.26 22.74 7.60
C GLY A 62 8.84 22.49 9.05
N SER A 63 7.56 22.64 9.40
CA SER A 63 7.07 22.58 10.77
C SER A 63 7.11 21.18 11.39
N ARG A 64 7.03 20.14 10.55
CA ARG A 64 6.99 18.73 10.99
C ARG A 64 7.66 17.80 10.00
N MET A 65 8.18 16.68 10.53
CA MET A 65 8.67 15.55 9.75
C MET A 65 7.90 14.29 10.10
N LEU A 66 7.45 13.56 9.07
CA LEU A 66 6.77 12.29 9.20
C LEU A 66 7.71 11.15 8.82
N PHE A 67 7.86 10.19 9.73
CA PHE A 67 8.65 8.99 9.54
C PHE A 67 7.71 7.80 9.38
N TYR A 68 7.69 7.20 8.21
CA TYR A 68 6.91 6.00 7.91
C TYR A 68 7.76 4.77 8.15
N PHE A 69 7.27 3.86 8.98
CA PHE A 69 7.99 2.63 9.32
C PHE A 69 7.06 1.41 9.35
N THR A 70 7.66 0.24 9.17
CA THR A 70 7.00 -1.04 9.38
C THR A 70 7.65 -1.76 10.56
N ALA A 71 6.84 -2.47 11.35
CA ALA A 71 7.29 -3.30 12.44
C ALA A 71 6.30 -4.45 12.66
N ASP A 72 6.80 -5.61 13.08
CA ASP A 72 5.98 -6.79 13.35
C ASP A 72 5.24 -6.70 14.69
N GLY A 73 5.71 -5.85 15.59
CA GLY A 73 5.15 -5.66 16.91
C GLY A 73 5.12 -4.20 17.37
N ARG A 74 4.90 -4.03 18.66
CA ARG A 74 4.93 -2.71 19.29
C ARG A 74 6.38 -2.32 19.57
N VAL A 75 6.80 -1.18 19.06
CA VAL A 75 8.15 -0.64 19.22
C VAL A 75 8.11 0.60 20.11
N ASP A 76 9.03 0.70 21.07
CA ASP A 76 9.23 1.92 21.84
C ASP A 76 10.28 2.81 21.14
N PHE A 77 9.80 3.91 20.60
CA PHE A 77 10.61 4.86 19.84
C PHE A 77 10.76 6.22 20.54
N ARG A 78 10.51 6.31 21.86
CA ARG A 78 10.51 7.60 22.60
C ARG A 78 11.88 8.28 22.55
N ASP A 79 12.92 7.52 22.77
CA ASP A 79 14.29 8.05 22.78
C ASP A 79 14.72 8.45 21.37
N LEU A 80 14.38 7.66 20.35
CA LEU A 80 14.59 8.01 18.95
C LEU A 80 13.92 9.33 18.58
N VAL A 81 12.65 9.53 18.98
CA VAL A 81 11.94 10.78 18.70
C VAL A 81 12.60 11.98 19.40
N ARG A 82 13.06 11.83 20.65
CA ARG A 82 13.75 12.92 21.38
C ARG A 82 15.02 13.33 20.65
N GLU A 83 15.84 12.39 20.25
CA GLU A 83 17.09 12.68 19.53
C GLU A 83 16.83 13.32 18.17
N LEU A 84 15.92 12.76 17.37
CA LEU A 84 15.56 13.36 16.08
C LEU A 84 14.99 14.78 16.24
N ALA A 85 14.18 15.01 17.27
CA ALA A 85 13.64 16.34 17.54
C ALA A 85 14.72 17.34 17.97
N SER A 86 15.72 16.91 18.75
CA SER A 86 16.86 17.77 19.14
C SER A 86 17.77 18.11 17.97
N GLU A 87 17.95 17.19 17.02
CA GLU A 87 18.82 17.40 15.85
C GLU A 87 18.16 18.30 14.79
N PHE A 88 16.91 18.02 14.46
CA PHE A 88 16.22 18.74 13.39
C PHE A 88 15.43 19.96 13.85
N HIS A 89 15.28 20.18 15.14
CA HIS A 89 14.50 21.27 15.76
C HIS A 89 13.08 21.39 15.18
N THR A 90 12.47 20.24 14.85
CA THR A 90 11.15 20.13 14.23
C THR A 90 10.31 19.09 14.94
N ARG A 91 8.99 19.19 14.80
CA ARG A 91 8.08 18.17 15.34
C ARG A 91 8.23 16.86 14.57
N ILE A 92 8.55 15.79 15.27
CA ILE A 92 8.69 14.45 14.71
C ILE A 92 7.40 13.67 14.92
N GLU A 93 6.85 13.12 13.85
CA GLU A 93 5.69 12.23 13.87
C GLU A 93 6.10 10.85 13.33
N MET A 94 5.91 9.82 14.15
CA MET A 94 6.16 8.43 13.77
C MET A 94 4.86 7.77 13.32
N ARG A 95 4.83 7.20 12.12
CA ARG A 95 3.65 6.55 11.56
C ARG A 95 3.95 5.13 11.13
N GLN A 96 3.37 4.17 11.86
CA GLN A 96 3.45 2.78 11.46
C GLN A 96 2.53 2.52 10.27
N ILE A 97 3.06 1.86 9.25
CA ILE A 97 2.34 1.47 8.03
C ILE A 97 2.33 -0.05 7.86
N GLY A 98 1.35 -0.56 7.13
CA GLY A 98 1.30 -1.97 6.79
C GLY A 98 2.28 -2.32 5.67
N VAL A 99 2.71 -3.58 5.60
CA VAL A 99 3.66 -4.07 4.57
C VAL A 99 3.15 -3.87 3.13
N ARG A 100 1.85 -3.83 2.91
CA ARG A 100 1.28 -3.51 1.59
C ARG A 100 1.37 -2.01 1.27
N ASP A 101 1.19 -1.15 2.28
CA ASP A 101 1.35 0.29 2.12
C ASP A 101 2.83 0.64 1.90
N GLU A 102 3.75 -0.06 2.57
CA GLU A 102 5.18 0.01 2.28
C GLU A 102 5.46 -0.32 0.81
N ALA A 103 5.00 -1.48 0.34
CA ALA A 103 5.17 -1.88 -1.07
C ALA A 103 4.55 -0.86 -2.04
N LYS A 104 3.40 -0.26 -1.68
CA LYS A 104 2.75 0.80 -2.45
C LYS A 104 3.60 2.06 -2.52
N MET A 105 4.25 2.46 -1.43
CA MET A 105 5.11 3.65 -1.37
C MET A 105 6.42 3.47 -2.14
N LEU A 106 6.99 2.26 -2.09
CA LEU A 106 8.22 1.93 -2.82
C LEU A 106 7.96 1.73 -4.32
N GLY A 107 6.74 1.30 -4.67
CA GLY A 107 6.39 0.95 -6.04
C GLY A 107 7.03 -0.35 -6.51
N GLY A 108 7.03 -0.58 -7.82
CA GLY A 108 7.67 -1.73 -8.44
C GLY A 108 6.74 -2.55 -9.31
N TYR A 109 7.21 -3.75 -9.69
CA TYR A 109 6.51 -4.68 -10.56
C TYR A 109 6.17 -5.97 -9.82
N GLY A 110 4.99 -6.50 -10.11
CA GLY A 110 4.59 -7.80 -9.59
C GLY A 110 5.32 -8.95 -10.29
N THR A 111 5.21 -10.16 -9.76
CA THR A 111 5.71 -11.38 -10.40
C THR A 111 5.05 -11.66 -11.77
N CYS A 112 3.97 -10.97 -12.11
CA CYS A 112 3.30 -10.99 -13.41
C CYS A 112 3.91 -10.01 -14.43
N GLY A 113 4.97 -9.26 -14.08
CA GLY A 113 5.60 -8.26 -14.94
C GLY A 113 4.85 -6.93 -15.07
N ARG A 114 3.69 -6.78 -14.43
CA ARG A 114 2.91 -5.53 -14.42
C ARG A 114 3.24 -4.68 -13.20
N PRO A 115 3.05 -3.35 -13.26
CA PRO A 115 3.09 -2.49 -12.07
C PRO A 115 2.17 -3.03 -10.99
N LEU A 116 2.50 -2.78 -9.73
CA LEU A 116 1.73 -3.30 -8.60
C LEU A 116 0.26 -2.87 -8.68
N CYS A 117 -0.68 -3.82 -8.51
CA CYS A 117 -2.11 -3.54 -8.52
C CYS A 117 -2.50 -2.47 -7.48
N CYS A 118 -1.84 -2.48 -6.31
CA CYS A 118 -2.08 -1.51 -5.24
C CYS A 118 -1.60 -0.08 -5.57
N THR A 119 -0.70 0.08 -6.52
CA THR A 119 -0.26 1.41 -6.98
C THR A 119 -1.09 1.94 -8.15
N THR A 120 -1.71 1.05 -8.93
CA THR A 120 -2.43 1.40 -10.15
C THR A 120 -3.94 1.57 -9.92
N PHE A 121 -4.67 0.47 -9.79
CA PHE A 121 -6.13 0.51 -9.81
C PHE A 121 -6.79 -0.04 -8.54
N LEU A 122 -6.10 -0.94 -7.80
CA LEU A 122 -6.71 -1.60 -6.66
C LEU A 122 -6.55 -0.76 -5.39
N SER A 123 -7.60 -0.02 -5.03
CA SER A 123 -7.62 0.83 -3.83
C SER A 123 -8.28 0.15 -2.62
N ALA A 124 -9.29 -0.69 -2.85
CA ALA A 124 -9.96 -1.46 -1.82
C ALA A 124 -9.43 -2.90 -1.78
N PHE A 125 -9.20 -3.42 -0.57
CA PHE A 125 -8.66 -4.76 -0.37
C PHE A 125 -9.59 -5.59 0.48
N GLU A 126 -9.96 -6.75 -0.05
CA GLU A 126 -10.69 -7.77 0.68
C GLU A 126 -9.72 -8.86 1.19
N PRO A 127 -10.12 -9.61 2.22
CA PRO A 127 -9.34 -10.75 2.71
C PRO A 127 -9.12 -11.77 1.59
N VAL A 128 -7.88 -12.23 1.45
CA VAL A 128 -7.50 -13.26 0.48
C VAL A 128 -7.19 -14.56 1.21
N SER A 129 -7.75 -15.67 0.72
CA SER A 129 -7.51 -17.01 1.28
C SER A 129 -6.86 -17.93 0.25
N ILE A 130 -6.18 -18.98 0.76
CA ILE A 130 -5.57 -20.01 -0.09
C ILE A 130 -6.64 -20.80 -0.88
N LYS A 131 -7.88 -20.87 -0.35
CA LYS A 131 -9.00 -21.52 -1.05
C LYS A 131 -9.26 -20.86 -2.41
N MET A 132 -9.09 -19.55 -2.52
CA MET A 132 -9.28 -18.81 -3.78
C MET A 132 -8.22 -19.20 -4.83
N ALA A 133 -7.00 -19.53 -4.42
CA ALA A 133 -5.98 -20.03 -5.33
C ALA A 133 -6.31 -21.44 -5.82
N LYS A 134 -6.87 -22.29 -4.95
CA LYS A 134 -7.35 -23.64 -5.35
C LYS A 134 -8.51 -23.58 -6.32
N GLN A 135 -9.45 -22.65 -6.12
CA GLN A 135 -10.58 -22.45 -7.03
C GLN A 135 -10.19 -21.97 -8.43
N GLN A 136 -9.01 -21.39 -8.55
CA GLN A 136 -8.43 -20.92 -9.82
C GLN A 136 -7.38 -21.90 -10.39
N ASP A 137 -7.29 -23.12 -9.85
CA ASP A 137 -6.35 -24.16 -10.26
C ASP A 137 -4.88 -23.70 -10.28
N LEU A 138 -4.55 -22.73 -9.39
CA LEU A 138 -3.21 -22.21 -9.30
C LEU A 138 -2.33 -23.10 -8.42
N SER A 139 -1.06 -23.21 -8.82
CA SER A 139 -0.04 -23.89 -8.01
C SER A 139 0.05 -23.29 -6.61
N LEU A 140 -0.02 -24.12 -5.57
CA LEU A 140 0.07 -23.71 -4.17
C LEU A 140 1.48 -23.34 -3.72
N ASN A 141 2.42 -23.18 -4.62
CA ASN A 141 3.76 -22.75 -4.29
C ASN A 141 3.74 -21.32 -3.71
N PRO A 142 4.22 -21.10 -2.47
CA PRO A 142 4.22 -19.80 -1.80
C PRO A 142 4.89 -18.69 -2.63
N SER A 143 5.98 -19.00 -3.35
CA SER A 143 6.68 -18.02 -4.19
C SER A 143 5.83 -17.51 -5.35
N LYS A 144 4.91 -18.32 -5.86
CA LYS A 144 3.97 -17.94 -6.92
C LYS A 144 2.72 -17.25 -6.42
N LEU A 145 2.31 -17.54 -5.17
CA LEU A 145 1.10 -16.98 -4.55
C LEU A 145 1.34 -15.68 -3.78
N SER A 146 2.58 -15.41 -3.38
CA SER A 146 2.93 -14.19 -2.64
C SER A 146 3.16 -13.01 -3.56
N GLY A 147 2.69 -11.85 -3.15
CA GLY A 147 3.00 -10.57 -3.77
C GLY A 147 4.33 -10.00 -3.26
N LEU A 148 4.77 -8.88 -3.82
CA LEU A 148 5.97 -8.16 -3.38
C LEU A 148 5.92 -7.75 -1.91
N CYS A 149 4.72 -7.51 -1.37
CA CYS A 149 4.50 -7.19 0.04
C CYS A 149 4.58 -8.39 1.00
N GLY A 150 4.93 -9.59 0.52
CA GLY A 150 4.99 -10.82 1.33
C GLY A 150 3.64 -11.43 1.69
N ARG A 151 2.52 -10.77 1.39
CA ARG A 151 1.16 -11.32 1.60
C ARG A 151 0.66 -11.99 0.32
N LEU A 152 -0.41 -12.79 0.45
CA LEU A 152 -1.08 -13.37 -0.73
C LEU A 152 -1.45 -12.27 -1.73
N LYS A 153 -1.30 -12.58 -3.02
CA LYS A 153 -1.61 -11.66 -4.13
C LYS A 153 -3.05 -11.18 -4.03
N CYS A 154 -3.25 -9.89 -4.05
CA CYS A 154 -4.58 -9.27 -4.03
C CYS A 154 -5.40 -9.57 -5.29
N CYS A 155 -4.74 -9.84 -6.43
CA CYS A 155 -5.41 -10.25 -7.66
C CYS A 155 -6.14 -11.58 -7.53
N LEU A 156 -5.75 -12.49 -6.64
CA LEU A 156 -6.47 -13.74 -6.40
C LEU A 156 -7.94 -13.50 -6.02
N ARG A 157 -8.18 -12.44 -5.24
CA ARG A 157 -9.56 -12.07 -4.90
C ARG A 157 -10.21 -11.28 -6.03
N TYR A 158 -9.48 -10.40 -6.68
CA TYR A 158 -9.96 -9.55 -7.76
C TYR A 158 -10.36 -10.36 -9.00
N GLU A 159 -9.59 -11.41 -9.32
CA GLU A 159 -9.82 -12.25 -10.51
C GLU A 159 -10.74 -13.45 -10.24
N LEU A 160 -11.15 -13.68 -8.97
CA LEU A 160 -12.03 -14.79 -8.64
C LEU A 160 -13.41 -14.57 -9.26
N PRO A 161 -13.87 -15.44 -10.16
CA PRO A 161 -15.20 -15.36 -10.72
C PRO A 161 -16.24 -15.54 -9.60
N ASN A 162 -17.38 -14.86 -9.71
CA ASN A 162 -18.51 -14.95 -8.76
C ASN A 162 -18.16 -14.59 -7.29
N ALA A 163 -17.14 -13.80 -7.06
CA ALA A 163 -16.89 -13.23 -5.74
C ALA A 163 -17.92 -12.12 -5.47
N LYS A 164 -18.66 -12.22 -4.37
CA LYS A 164 -19.67 -11.22 -3.98
C LYS A 164 -19.11 -9.79 -4.12
N GLY A 165 -19.67 -9.04 -5.05
CA GLY A 165 -19.39 -7.62 -5.23
C GLY A 165 -18.16 -7.22 -6.05
N ALA A 166 -17.41 -8.16 -6.64
CA ALA A 166 -16.22 -7.83 -7.43
C ALA A 166 -16.11 -8.70 -8.68
N VAL A 167 -17.16 -8.70 -9.50
CA VAL A 167 -17.17 -9.54 -10.68
C VAL A 167 -16.74 -8.74 -11.90
N HIS A 168 -15.57 -9.05 -12.41
CA HIS A 168 -15.23 -8.74 -13.78
C HIS A 168 -15.62 -9.93 -14.66
N GLY A 169 -16.82 -9.90 -15.21
CA GLY A 169 -17.26 -10.78 -16.28
C GLY A 169 -18.04 -12.06 -15.90
N GLY A 170 -18.44 -12.24 -14.66
CA GLY A 170 -19.31 -13.37 -14.27
C GLY A 170 -20.75 -12.93 -14.00
N CYS A 171 -21.72 -13.82 -14.19
CA CYS A 171 -23.11 -13.58 -13.83
C CYS A 171 -23.24 -13.29 -12.33
N GLY A 172 -23.72 -12.10 -11.96
CA GLY A 172 -23.92 -11.66 -10.57
C GLY A 172 -25.07 -12.35 -9.82
N ASN A 173 -25.64 -13.43 -10.33
CA ASN A 173 -26.76 -14.13 -9.76
C ASN A 173 -26.45 -15.60 -9.51
N GLU A 174 -25.72 -15.87 -8.40
CA GLU A 174 -25.49 -17.26 -7.95
C GLU A 174 -26.77 -18.00 -7.49
N GLY A 175 -27.90 -17.31 -7.38
CA GLY A 175 -29.17 -17.89 -6.95
C GLY A 175 -30.14 -18.27 -8.06
N ALA A 176 -29.80 -18.07 -9.33
CA ALA A 176 -30.74 -18.26 -10.45
C ALA A 176 -30.24 -19.18 -11.57
N CYS A 177 -29.08 -19.85 -11.40
CA CYS A 177 -28.61 -20.83 -12.36
C CYS A 177 -28.84 -22.25 -11.82
N ASP A 178 -29.99 -22.86 -12.11
CA ASP A 178 -30.30 -24.26 -11.79
C ASP A 178 -29.56 -25.29 -12.69
N ASN A 179 -28.42 -24.91 -13.27
CA ASN A 179 -27.68 -25.80 -14.15
C ASN A 179 -26.29 -26.13 -13.60
N PRO A 180 -26.11 -27.32 -13.00
CA PRO A 180 -24.85 -27.75 -12.42
C PRO A 180 -23.74 -28.08 -13.44
N SER A 181 -24.01 -27.99 -14.73
CA SER A 181 -23.07 -28.32 -15.79
C SER A 181 -22.57 -27.09 -16.52
N GLY A 182 -21.88 -26.18 -15.77
CA GLY A 182 -20.93 -25.25 -16.35
C GLY A 182 -21.50 -24.29 -17.41
N CYS A 183 -21.49 -23.01 -17.11
CA CYS A 183 -21.43 -21.97 -18.13
C CYS A 183 -20.12 -22.12 -18.92
N GLY A 184 -20.13 -23.00 -19.93
CA GLY A 184 -19.08 -23.09 -20.93
C GLY A 184 -19.02 -21.80 -21.73
N ALA A 185 -17.83 -21.43 -22.14
CA ALA A 185 -17.54 -20.27 -22.98
C ALA A 185 -18.46 -20.26 -24.22
N GLY A 186 -19.39 -19.33 -24.26
CA GLY A 186 -20.22 -19.09 -25.42
C GLY A 186 -21.73 -19.03 -25.10
N HIS A 187 -22.29 -17.84 -25.23
CA HIS A 187 -23.74 -17.54 -25.19
C HIS A 187 -24.45 -17.56 -23.83
N CYS A 188 -24.26 -16.53 -23.05
CA CYS A 188 -25.34 -15.96 -22.26
C CYS A 188 -26.02 -14.82 -23.03
N GLY A 189 -26.76 -15.18 -24.07
CA GLY A 189 -27.75 -14.33 -24.69
C GLY A 189 -29.06 -14.53 -23.95
N SER A 190 -29.47 -13.55 -23.15
CA SER A 190 -30.76 -13.42 -22.46
C SER A 190 -30.66 -13.52 -20.94
N CYS A 191 -30.14 -12.49 -20.32
CA CYS A 191 -30.60 -12.06 -19.01
C CYS A 191 -31.11 -10.62 -19.16
N HIS A 192 -32.44 -10.50 -19.26
CA HIS A 192 -33.15 -9.24 -19.07
C HIS A 192 -33.25 -8.94 -17.59
#